data_0c4fe6dc596a0b944eed31af433da292
#
_entry.id   0c4fe6dc596a0b944eed31af433da292
#
_cell.length_a   1.000
_cell.length_b   1.000
_cell.length_c   1.000
_cell.angle_alpha   90.00
_cell.angle_beta   90.00
_cell.angle_gamma   90.00
#
_symmetry.space_group_name_H-M   'P 1'
#
loop_
_entity.id
_entity.type
_entity.pdbx_description
1 polymer ?
#
loop_
_entity_poly.entity_id
_entity_poly.type
_entity_poly.pdbx_seq_one_letter_code
_entity_poly.pdbx_strand_id
1 'polypeptide(L)'
;MDHEEFNRRLTARIRDLIESFRLIDEGEHIAVALSGGKDSVLTLHVLADLREELEFELTAITVDEGISGYREHGLEAARENARLKKVELIEKSFMDEFGFGLDDVADGFRSPCIPCGVFRRWILNRTAHELGASRIATGHNMDDEIQSFTMSLVRGDVRKFSKFGPSLQRIHPAMVPRIKPLWNTPEREVGIWAVMNQVPVHLEECPYSHLSMRSGIKGFLNRMESDNPGIKKRIMESFRRIFRQVEEHGRIRECIRCGEPSSADLCKACELLEDLG
;
A
#
# COMPACT_ATOMS: atom_id res chain seq x y z
N MET A 1 11.54 -9.03 25.66
CA MET A 1 11.84 -9.68 24.38
C MET A 1 13.06 -8.97 23.84
N ASP A 2 14.10 -9.74 23.54
CA ASP A 2 15.33 -9.23 22.98
C ASP A 2 15.10 -8.69 21.56
N HIS A 3 15.91 -7.72 21.13
CA HIS A 3 15.84 -7.07 19.83
C HIS A 3 15.97 -8.08 18.68
N GLU A 4 16.97 -8.95 18.74
CA GLU A 4 17.20 -9.96 17.70
C GLU A 4 16.05 -10.98 17.61
N GLU A 5 15.53 -11.41 18.76
CA GLU A 5 14.41 -12.33 18.81
C GLU A 5 13.15 -11.70 18.22
N PHE A 6 12.88 -10.41 18.51
CA PHE A 6 11.75 -9.70 17.95
C PHE A 6 11.83 -9.63 16.43
N ASN A 7 12.98 -9.21 15.90
CA ASN A 7 13.19 -9.11 14.45
C ASN A 7 13.04 -10.46 13.76
N ARG A 8 13.66 -11.52 14.32
CA ARG A 8 13.55 -12.88 13.78
C ARG A 8 12.10 -13.36 13.72
N ARG A 9 11.31 -13.15 14.78
CA ARG A 9 9.88 -13.54 14.82
C ARG A 9 9.03 -12.74 13.86
N LEU A 10 9.29 -11.45 13.72
CA LEU A 10 8.57 -10.58 12.78
C LEU A 10 8.85 -11.00 11.33
N THR A 11 10.13 -11.17 10.97
CA THR A 11 10.55 -11.63 9.65
C THR A 11 10.01 -13.02 9.32
N ALA A 12 10.08 -13.96 10.27
CA ALA A 12 9.52 -15.30 10.08
C ALA A 12 8.01 -15.26 9.80
N ARG A 13 7.24 -14.47 10.53
CA ARG A 13 5.79 -14.29 10.27
C ARG A 13 5.50 -13.76 8.87
N ILE A 14 6.29 -12.78 8.41
CA ILE A 14 6.12 -12.20 7.08
C ILE A 14 6.50 -13.23 6.00
N ARG A 15 7.59 -13.97 6.21
CA ARG A 15 7.99 -15.09 5.34
C ARG A 15 6.87 -16.14 5.26
N ASP A 16 6.40 -16.65 6.41
CA ASP A 16 5.32 -17.64 6.47
C ASP A 16 4.06 -17.17 5.69
N LEU A 17 3.76 -15.87 5.74
CA LEU A 17 2.67 -15.29 4.97
C LEU A 17 2.96 -15.35 3.46
N ILE A 18 4.16 -14.94 3.04
CA ILE A 18 4.57 -14.96 1.63
C ILE A 18 4.46 -16.37 1.07
N GLU A 19 4.99 -17.36 1.77
CA GLU A 19 4.97 -18.77 1.37
C GLU A 19 3.55 -19.35 1.38
N SER A 20 2.79 -19.16 2.49
CA SER A 20 1.45 -19.73 2.66
C SER A 20 0.45 -19.25 1.62
N PHE A 21 0.61 -18.03 1.13
CA PHE A 21 -0.27 -17.42 0.13
C PHE A 21 0.36 -17.33 -1.26
N ARG A 22 1.58 -17.86 -1.43
CA ARG A 22 2.34 -17.76 -2.69
C ARG A 22 2.33 -16.33 -3.22
N LEU A 23 2.75 -15.40 -2.36
CA LEU A 23 2.74 -13.98 -2.72
C LEU A 23 3.84 -13.64 -3.72
N ILE A 24 4.92 -14.40 -3.73
CA ILE A 24 6.07 -14.25 -4.60
C ILE A 24 6.47 -15.64 -5.08
N ASP A 25 6.63 -15.80 -6.38
CA ASP A 25 7.15 -17.00 -7.01
C ASP A 25 8.61 -16.76 -7.45
N GLU A 26 9.41 -17.84 -7.57
CA GLU A 26 10.79 -17.82 -8.05
C GLU A 26 10.89 -17.14 -9.43
N GLY A 27 11.90 -16.30 -9.63
CA GLY A 27 12.15 -15.57 -10.87
C GLY A 27 11.23 -14.37 -11.10
N GLU A 28 10.30 -14.06 -10.19
CA GLU A 28 9.46 -12.86 -10.33
C GLU A 28 10.26 -11.56 -10.09
N HIS A 29 9.81 -10.49 -10.72
CA HIS A 29 10.27 -9.13 -10.43
C HIS A 29 9.22 -8.41 -9.57
N ILE A 30 9.59 -7.98 -8.37
CA ILE A 30 8.72 -7.34 -7.40
C ILE A 30 9.03 -5.85 -7.31
N ALA A 31 8.02 -5.00 -7.53
CA ALA A 31 8.12 -3.57 -7.30
C ALA A 31 7.60 -3.24 -5.90
N VAL A 32 8.40 -2.58 -5.03
CA VAL A 32 7.96 -2.13 -3.70
C VAL A 32 7.48 -0.68 -3.78
N ALA A 33 6.24 -0.42 -3.39
CA ALA A 33 5.75 0.94 -3.22
C ALA A 33 6.33 1.54 -1.92
N LEU A 34 7.39 2.34 -2.05
CA LEU A 34 8.18 2.87 -0.95
C LEU A 34 7.84 4.34 -0.68
N SER A 35 7.01 4.61 0.32
CA SER A 35 6.63 5.98 0.69
C SER A 35 7.58 6.68 1.67
N GLY A 36 8.51 5.94 2.28
CA GLY A 36 9.35 6.43 3.38
C GLY A 36 8.71 6.30 4.76
N GLY A 37 7.42 5.97 4.85
CA GLY A 37 6.76 5.64 6.11
C GLY A 37 7.14 4.25 6.62
N LYS A 38 7.05 4.04 7.95
CA LYS A 38 7.51 2.83 8.66
C LYS A 38 7.06 1.50 8.02
N ASP A 39 5.83 1.44 7.50
CA ASP A 39 5.26 0.22 6.94
C ASP A 39 5.89 -0.13 5.58
N SER A 40 6.08 0.85 4.71
CA SER A 40 6.73 0.67 3.41
C SER A 40 8.23 0.35 3.56
N VAL A 41 8.87 0.97 4.56
CA VAL A 41 10.28 0.72 4.88
C VAL A 41 10.47 -0.69 5.41
N LEU A 42 9.64 -1.16 6.36
CA LEU A 42 9.69 -2.56 6.81
C LEU A 42 9.48 -3.53 5.64
N THR A 43 8.51 -3.24 4.76
CA THR A 43 8.26 -4.07 3.57
C THR A 43 9.50 -4.18 2.69
N LEU A 44 10.16 -3.05 2.39
CA LEU A 44 11.41 -3.04 1.63
C LEU A 44 12.50 -3.86 2.32
N HIS A 45 12.72 -3.64 3.62
CA HIS A 45 13.78 -4.32 4.38
C HIS A 45 13.61 -5.83 4.37
N VAL A 46 12.41 -6.31 4.69
CA VAL A 46 12.15 -7.76 4.73
C VAL A 46 12.27 -8.38 3.34
N LEU A 47 11.71 -7.75 2.30
CA LEU A 47 11.81 -8.28 0.94
C LEU A 47 13.26 -8.25 0.42
N ALA A 48 14.02 -7.20 0.73
CA ALA A 48 15.44 -7.15 0.35
C ALA A 48 16.27 -8.24 1.04
N ASP A 49 15.96 -8.59 2.29
CA ASP A 49 16.64 -9.66 3.02
C ASP A 49 16.23 -11.06 2.53
N LEU A 50 15.02 -11.22 2.00
CA LEU A 50 14.51 -12.50 1.49
C LEU A 50 14.78 -12.73 -0.01
N ARG A 51 15.19 -11.72 -0.78
CA ARG A 51 15.27 -11.80 -2.25
C ARG A 51 16.21 -12.89 -2.77
N GLU A 52 17.34 -13.11 -2.08
CA GLU A 52 18.30 -14.14 -2.47
C GLU A 52 17.80 -15.54 -2.14
N GLU A 53 17.14 -15.71 -1.00
CA GLU A 53 16.60 -16.97 -0.54
C GLU A 53 15.36 -17.41 -1.36
N LEU A 54 14.49 -16.46 -1.72
CA LEU A 54 13.28 -16.72 -2.50
C LEU A 54 13.47 -16.47 -4.01
N GLU A 55 14.70 -16.17 -4.44
CA GLU A 55 15.13 -16.03 -5.83
C GLU A 55 14.25 -15.09 -6.67
N PHE A 56 14.06 -13.82 -6.24
CA PHE A 56 13.32 -12.82 -6.98
C PHE A 56 14.09 -11.50 -7.14
N GLU A 57 13.73 -10.72 -8.16
CA GLU A 57 14.25 -9.36 -8.37
C GLU A 57 13.42 -8.32 -7.61
N LEU A 58 14.07 -7.23 -7.14
CA LEU A 58 13.43 -6.21 -6.33
C LEU A 58 13.80 -4.80 -6.81
N THR A 59 12.78 -3.99 -7.12
CA THR A 59 12.92 -2.54 -7.39
C THR A 59 11.96 -1.77 -6.51
N ALA A 60 12.36 -0.60 -6.00
CA ALA A 60 11.50 0.28 -5.24
C ALA A 60 10.94 1.41 -6.12
N ILE A 61 9.70 1.79 -5.91
CA ILE A 61 9.06 2.94 -6.57
C ILE A 61 8.56 3.89 -5.48
N THR A 62 9.00 5.14 -5.52
CA THR A 62 8.44 6.21 -4.69
C THR A 62 7.73 7.24 -5.57
N VAL A 63 6.67 7.83 -5.02
CA VAL A 63 5.88 8.84 -5.72
C VAL A 63 5.88 10.11 -4.89
N ASP A 64 6.24 11.22 -5.50
CA ASP A 64 6.08 12.55 -4.93
C ASP A 64 4.70 13.08 -5.30
N GLU A 65 3.85 13.24 -4.30
CA GLU A 65 2.50 13.76 -4.47
C GLU A 65 2.43 15.29 -4.53
N GLY A 66 3.54 15.99 -4.30
CA GLY A 66 3.58 17.47 -4.25
C GLY A 66 2.83 18.03 -3.04
N ILE A 67 3.11 17.51 -1.84
CA ILE A 67 2.60 18.01 -0.56
C ILE A 67 3.75 18.70 0.15
N SER A 68 3.78 20.02 0.08
CA SER A 68 4.86 20.85 0.57
C SER A 68 5.06 20.74 2.09
N GLY A 69 6.32 20.70 2.53
CA GLY A 69 6.69 20.57 3.94
C GLY A 69 6.41 19.19 4.56
N TYR A 70 5.90 18.26 3.77
CA TYR A 70 5.58 16.92 4.23
C TYR A 70 6.27 15.82 3.41
N ARG A 71 6.14 15.90 2.06
CA ARG A 71 6.56 14.78 1.20
C ARG A 71 8.07 14.65 1.09
N GLU A 72 8.80 15.73 1.22
CA GLU A 72 10.27 15.78 1.14
C GLU A 72 10.93 14.82 2.14
N HIS A 73 10.46 14.81 3.39
CA HIS A 73 10.97 13.92 4.45
C HIS A 73 10.72 12.44 4.13
N GLY A 74 9.56 12.15 3.54
CA GLY A 74 9.25 10.77 3.10
C GLY A 74 10.14 10.33 1.94
N LEU A 75 10.44 11.20 0.98
CA LEU A 75 11.34 10.92 -0.13
C LEU A 75 12.77 10.70 0.35
N GLU A 76 13.26 11.53 1.27
CA GLU A 76 14.57 11.37 1.87
C GLU A 76 14.70 10.01 2.58
N ALA A 77 13.72 9.66 3.41
CA ALA A 77 13.67 8.35 4.06
C ALA A 77 13.62 7.19 3.04
N ALA A 78 12.87 7.34 1.95
CA ALA A 78 12.80 6.33 0.90
C ALA A 78 14.16 6.13 0.20
N ARG A 79 14.83 7.21 -0.18
CA ARG A 79 16.17 7.18 -0.80
C ARG A 79 17.20 6.50 0.10
N GLU A 80 17.22 6.88 1.37
CA GLU A 80 18.18 6.33 2.33
C GLU A 80 17.97 4.82 2.56
N ASN A 81 16.72 4.37 2.72
CA ASN A 81 16.44 2.95 2.88
C ASN A 81 16.72 2.13 1.62
N ALA A 82 16.42 2.65 0.44
CA ALA A 82 16.76 2.01 -0.82
C ALA A 82 18.29 1.84 -0.96
N ARG A 83 19.05 2.90 -0.60
CA ARG A 83 20.52 2.87 -0.57
C ARG A 83 21.05 1.84 0.44
N LEU A 84 20.52 1.82 1.67
CA LEU A 84 20.92 0.88 2.73
C LEU A 84 20.70 -0.58 2.31
N LYS A 85 19.60 -0.86 1.62
CA LYS A 85 19.25 -2.22 1.16
C LYS A 85 19.79 -2.55 -0.24
N LYS A 86 20.50 -1.61 -0.89
CA LYS A 86 21.04 -1.76 -2.25
C LYS A 86 19.93 -2.18 -3.24
N VAL A 87 18.79 -1.52 -3.16
CA VAL A 87 17.65 -1.68 -4.06
C VAL A 87 17.57 -0.46 -4.95
N GLU A 88 17.39 -0.67 -6.25
CA GLU A 88 17.16 0.42 -7.20
C GLU A 88 15.86 1.17 -6.82
N LEU A 89 15.91 2.51 -6.85
CA LEU A 89 14.77 3.37 -6.55
C LEU A 89 14.37 4.16 -7.79
N ILE A 90 13.14 3.97 -8.22
CA ILE A 90 12.50 4.78 -9.27
C ILE A 90 11.65 5.85 -8.59
N GLU A 91 11.96 7.10 -8.88
CA GLU A 91 11.20 8.24 -8.38
C GLU A 91 10.27 8.77 -9.47
N LYS A 92 9.02 9.00 -9.12
CA LYS A 92 7.99 9.59 -9.96
C LYS A 92 7.29 10.70 -9.20
N SER A 93 6.72 11.69 -9.91
CA SER A 93 5.98 12.77 -9.27
C SER A 93 4.64 13.04 -9.95
N PHE A 94 3.71 13.63 -9.21
CA PHE A 94 2.46 14.15 -9.80
C PHE A 94 2.74 15.28 -10.78
N MET A 95 3.75 16.10 -10.48
CA MET A 95 4.16 17.19 -11.35
C MET A 95 4.61 16.67 -12.72
N ASP A 96 5.45 15.63 -12.77
CA ASP A 96 5.94 15.07 -14.03
C ASP A 96 4.84 14.36 -14.84
N GLU A 97 3.93 13.65 -14.15
CA GLU A 97 2.93 12.82 -14.82
C GLU A 97 1.63 13.58 -15.16
N PHE A 98 1.29 14.62 -14.39
CA PHE A 98 0.00 15.32 -14.51
C PHE A 98 0.14 16.85 -14.64
N GLY A 99 1.33 17.43 -14.37
CA GLY A 99 1.58 18.86 -14.45
C GLY A 99 1.15 19.67 -13.21
N PHE A 100 0.84 19.00 -12.08
CA PHE A 100 0.48 19.65 -10.82
C PHE A 100 0.89 18.79 -9.61
N GLY A 101 1.06 19.42 -8.46
CA GLY A 101 1.14 18.75 -7.15
C GLY A 101 -0.23 18.63 -6.50
N LEU A 102 -0.36 17.79 -5.47
CA LEU A 102 -1.62 17.65 -4.76
C LEU A 102 -2.08 18.97 -4.11
N ASP A 103 -1.14 19.77 -3.59
CA ASP A 103 -1.46 21.06 -2.98
C ASP A 103 -2.12 22.04 -3.96
N ASP A 104 -1.77 21.98 -5.26
CA ASP A 104 -2.32 22.86 -6.29
C ASP A 104 -3.82 22.62 -6.56
N VAL A 105 -4.29 21.41 -6.26
CA VAL A 105 -5.67 20.97 -6.59
C VAL A 105 -6.49 20.57 -5.37
N ALA A 106 -5.91 20.57 -4.17
CA ALA A 106 -6.53 20.05 -2.94
C ALA A 106 -7.86 20.72 -2.61
N ASP A 107 -7.95 22.04 -2.80
CA ASP A 107 -9.15 22.85 -2.49
C ASP A 107 -10.35 22.51 -3.40
N GLY A 108 -10.12 21.90 -4.55
CA GLY A 108 -11.17 21.41 -5.46
C GLY A 108 -11.89 20.15 -4.96
N PHE A 109 -11.42 19.53 -3.89
CA PHE A 109 -11.94 18.26 -3.41
C PHE A 109 -12.39 18.31 -1.94
N ARG A 110 -13.57 17.76 -1.65
CA ARG A 110 -14.02 17.57 -0.27
C ARG A 110 -13.03 16.74 0.57
N SER A 111 -12.29 15.85 -0.05
CA SER A 111 -11.26 15.02 0.57
C SER A 111 -10.11 14.83 -0.41
N PRO A 112 -9.01 15.57 -0.27
CA PRO A 112 -7.81 15.42 -1.12
C PRO A 112 -7.19 14.02 -1.12
N CYS A 113 -7.48 13.22 -0.09
CA CYS A 113 -7.03 11.83 -0.03
C CYS A 113 -7.61 10.93 -1.15
N ILE A 114 -8.75 11.32 -1.74
CA ILE A 114 -9.38 10.55 -2.84
C ILE A 114 -8.55 10.67 -4.12
N PRO A 115 -8.35 11.88 -4.69
CA PRO A 115 -7.52 12.05 -5.88
C PRO A 115 -6.08 11.63 -5.64
N CYS A 116 -5.47 11.97 -4.50
CA CYS A 116 -4.13 11.52 -4.13
C CYS A 116 -4.00 9.98 -4.25
N GLY A 117 -4.92 9.24 -3.65
CA GLY A 117 -4.89 7.79 -3.72
C GLY A 117 -5.16 7.23 -5.13
N VAL A 118 -5.92 7.92 -5.97
CA VAL A 118 -6.17 7.52 -7.38
C VAL A 118 -4.92 7.73 -8.21
N PHE A 119 -4.35 8.93 -8.22
CA PHE A 119 -3.18 9.28 -9.02
C PHE A 119 -1.94 8.47 -8.61
N ARG A 120 -1.69 8.32 -7.31
CA ARG A 120 -0.59 7.49 -6.81
C ARG A 120 -0.71 6.04 -7.26
N ARG A 121 -1.91 5.44 -7.22
CA ARG A 121 -2.10 4.06 -7.69
C ARG A 121 -1.95 3.93 -9.19
N TRP A 122 -2.33 4.95 -9.94
CA TRP A 122 -2.13 5.00 -11.38
C TRP A 122 -0.63 5.01 -11.73
N ILE A 123 0.15 5.92 -11.12
CA ILE A 123 1.60 6.00 -11.31
C ILE A 123 2.27 4.68 -10.93
N LEU A 124 1.97 4.13 -9.76
CA LEU A 124 2.55 2.88 -9.30
C LEU A 124 2.26 1.72 -10.24
N ASN A 125 1.02 1.61 -10.75
CA ASN A 125 0.67 0.55 -11.68
C ASN A 125 1.41 0.70 -13.01
N ARG A 126 1.39 1.91 -13.58
CA ARG A 126 2.04 2.20 -14.86
C ARG A 126 3.55 1.96 -14.79
N THR A 127 4.22 2.52 -13.79
CA THR A 127 5.66 2.35 -13.59
C THR A 127 6.04 0.88 -13.39
N ALA A 128 5.31 0.15 -12.54
CA ALA A 128 5.56 -1.28 -12.33
C ALA A 128 5.34 -2.10 -13.60
N HIS A 129 4.33 -1.76 -14.40
CA HIS A 129 4.08 -2.42 -15.69
C HIS A 129 5.20 -2.15 -16.70
N GLU A 130 5.65 -0.89 -16.81
CA GLU A 130 6.79 -0.49 -17.68
C GLU A 130 8.10 -1.18 -17.28
N LEU A 131 8.31 -1.43 -15.98
CA LEU A 131 9.45 -2.20 -15.45
C LEU A 131 9.33 -3.72 -15.68
N GLY A 132 8.19 -4.20 -16.19
CA GLY A 132 7.92 -5.64 -16.30
C GLY A 132 7.71 -6.34 -14.96
N ALA A 133 7.39 -5.60 -13.90
CA ALA A 133 7.18 -6.19 -12.59
C ALA A 133 5.97 -7.13 -12.58
N SER A 134 6.14 -8.29 -11.95
CA SER A 134 5.09 -9.29 -11.78
C SER A 134 4.07 -8.88 -10.73
N ARG A 135 4.54 -8.20 -9.68
CA ARG A 135 3.74 -7.79 -8.50
C ARG A 135 4.19 -6.43 -7.95
N ILE A 136 3.25 -5.73 -7.30
CA ILE A 136 3.53 -4.54 -6.49
C ILE A 136 3.36 -4.90 -5.01
N ALA A 137 4.44 -4.91 -4.24
CA ALA A 137 4.38 -5.05 -2.79
C ALA A 137 4.05 -3.70 -2.13
N THR A 138 3.07 -3.70 -1.25
CA THR A 138 2.64 -2.50 -0.53
C THR A 138 2.73 -2.71 0.98
N GLY A 139 3.07 -1.66 1.73
CA GLY A 139 3.18 -1.68 3.18
C GLY A 139 1.84 -1.72 3.93
N HIS A 140 0.75 -2.23 3.32
CA HIS A 140 -0.52 -2.36 4.03
C HIS A 140 -0.43 -3.45 5.09
N ASN A 141 -0.62 -3.04 6.34
CA ASN A 141 -0.59 -3.89 7.51
C ASN A 141 -1.98 -4.41 7.91
N MET A 142 -2.06 -5.19 9.00
CA MET A 142 -3.32 -5.75 9.51
C MET A 142 -4.34 -4.66 9.88
N ASP A 143 -3.89 -3.57 10.48
CA ASP A 143 -4.75 -2.46 10.91
C ASP A 143 -5.35 -1.73 9.71
N ASP A 144 -4.59 -1.53 8.64
CA ASP A 144 -5.07 -0.93 7.38
C ASP A 144 -6.16 -1.78 6.73
N GLU A 145 -6.00 -3.09 6.75
CA GLU A 145 -6.97 -4.03 6.20
C GLU A 145 -8.30 -3.95 6.96
N ILE A 146 -8.24 -4.01 8.29
CA ILE A 146 -9.42 -3.92 9.16
C ILE A 146 -10.11 -2.56 9.00
N GLN A 147 -9.35 -1.46 8.95
CA GLN A 147 -9.89 -0.11 8.70
C GLN A 147 -10.60 -0.06 7.35
N SER A 148 -9.96 -0.57 6.29
CA SER A 148 -10.51 -0.55 4.93
C SER A 148 -11.82 -1.37 4.84
N PHE A 149 -11.84 -2.50 5.51
CA PHE A 149 -13.05 -3.31 5.62
C PHE A 149 -14.16 -2.58 6.37
N THR A 150 -13.88 -2.06 7.55
CA THR A 150 -14.85 -1.32 8.35
C THR A 150 -15.41 -0.13 7.57
N MET A 151 -14.55 0.60 6.82
CA MET A 151 -14.98 1.67 5.92
C MET A 151 -15.93 1.18 4.84
N SER A 152 -15.65 0.02 4.24
CA SER A 152 -16.50 -0.55 3.18
C SER A 152 -17.84 -1.01 3.72
N LEU A 153 -17.85 -1.60 4.93
CA LEU A 153 -19.07 -2.01 5.63
C LEU A 153 -19.96 -0.79 5.94
N VAL A 154 -19.38 0.28 6.50
CA VAL A 154 -20.10 1.51 6.83
C VAL A 154 -20.67 2.19 5.58
N ARG A 155 -20.01 2.08 4.44
CA ARG A 155 -20.46 2.63 3.15
C ARG A 155 -21.43 1.71 2.38
N GLY A 156 -21.66 0.49 2.85
CA GLY A 156 -22.44 -0.50 2.10
C GLY A 156 -21.77 -0.96 0.80
N ASP A 157 -20.46 -0.77 0.66
CA ASP A 157 -19.70 -1.09 -0.56
C ASP A 157 -19.18 -2.53 -0.52
N VAL A 158 -20.09 -3.49 -0.74
CA VAL A 158 -19.79 -4.93 -0.71
C VAL A 158 -18.85 -5.36 -1.85
N ARG A 159 -18.81 -4.60 -2.97
CA ARG A 159 -17.93 -4.92 -4.10
C ARG A 159 -16.44 -4.81 -3.73
N LYS A 160 -16.11 -3.99 -2.74
CA LYS A 160 -14.73 -3.89 -2.24
C LYS A 160 -14.28 -5.11 -1.45
N PHE A 161 -15.18 -5.96 -1.05
CA PHE A 161 -14.86 -7.14 -0.27
C PHE A 161 -13.99 -8.14 -1.04
N SER A 162 -14.12 -8.24 -2.36
CA SER A 162 -13.23 -9.03 -3.23
C SER A 162 -11.78 -8.54 -3.29
N LYS A 163 -11.50 -7.32 -2.76
CA LYS A 163 -10.16 -6.71 -2.73
C LYS A 163 -9.44 -6.90 -1.40
N PHE A 164 -10.03 -7.64 -0.46
CA PHE A 164 -9.39 -7.97 0.79
C PHE A 164 -8.57 -9.25 0.65
N GLY A 165 -7.49 -9.31 1.42
CA GLY A 165 -6.56 -10.42 1.37
C GLY A 165 -5.14 -9.96 1.10
N PRO A 166 -4.17 -10.86 1.26
CA PRO A 166 -2.75 -10.55 1.12
C PRO A 166 -2.32 -10.42 -0.35
N SER A 167 -3.15 -10.89 -1.31
CA SER A 167 -2.89 -10.81 -2.75
C SER A 167 -4.16 -10.44 -3.50
N LEU A 168 -4.01 -9.65 -4.56
CA LEU A 168 -5.05 -9.40 -5.56
C LEU A 168 -4.75 -10.18 -6.82
N GLN A 169 -5.78 -10.75 -7.45
CA GLN A 169 -5.62 -11.44 -8.72
C GLN A 169 -5.39 -10.46 -9.87
N ARG A 170 -4.64 -10.91 -10.89
CA ARG A 170 -4.50 -10.17 -12.15
C ARG A 170 -5.79 -10.31 -12.95
N ILE A 171 -6.52 -9.23 -13.10
CA ILE A 171 -7.81 -9.19 -13.82
C ILE A 171 -7.70 -8.51 -15.19
N HIS A 172 -6.52 -7.97 -15.52
CA HIS A 172 -6.22 -7.36 -16.81
C HIS A 172 -4.71 -7.43 -17.10
N PRO A 173 -4.24 -7.61 -18.36
CA PRO A 173 -2.82 -7.71 -18.69
C PRO A 173 -1.98 -6.52 -18.23
N ALA A 174 -2.48 -5.29 -18.37
CA ALA A 174 -1.81 -4.06 -17.96
C ALA A 174 -1.94 -3.76 -16.44
N MET A 175 -2.63 -4.61 -15.68
CA MET A 175 -2.73 -4.48 -14.23
C MET A 175 -1.66 -5.32 -13.54
N VAL A 176 -0.77 -4.69 -12.80
CA VAL A 176 0.19 -5.37 -11.94
C VAL A 176 -0.48 -5.68 -10.60
N PRO A 177 -0.65 -6.97 -10.23
CA PRO A 177 -1.31 -7.37 -8.98
C PRO A 177 -0.57 -6.83 -7.76
N ARG A 178 -1.33 -6.50 -6.71
CA ARG A 178 -0.75 -6.05 -5.44
C ARG A 178 -0.68 -7.17 -4.44
N ILE A 179 0.44 -7.21 -3.73
CA ILE A 179 0.65 -8.08 -2.58
C ILE A 179 0.87 -7.24 -1.32
N LYS A 180 0.52 -7.81 -0.17
CA LYS A 180 0.58 -7.15 1.14
C LYS A 180 1.38 -8.02 2.11
N PRO A 181 2.72 -7.97 2.08
CA PRO A 181 3.56 -8.80 2.97
C PRO A 181 3.29 -8.58 4.46
N LEU A 182 2.78 -7.40 4.85
CA LEU A 182 2.44 -7.06 6.23
C LEU A 182 0.96 -7.34 6.60
N TRP A 183 0.21 -8.05 5.75
CA TRP A 183 -1.24 -8.22 5.90
C TRP A 183 -1.70 -8.78 7.27
N ASN A 184 -0.90 -9.63 7.91
CA ASN A 184 -1.16 -10.18 9.25
C ASN A 184 -0.30 -9.57 10.36
N THR A 185 0.41 -8.47 10.06
CA THR A 185 1.30 -7.78 10.99
C THR A 185 0.58 -6.57 11.60
N PRO A 186 0.43 -6.50 12.95
CA PRO A 186 -0.15 -5.34 13.62
C PRO A 186 0.67 -4.07 13.41
N GLU A 187 0.02 -2.92 13.18
CA GLU A 187 0.69 -1.62 13.01
C GLU A 187 1.64 -1.30 14.18
N ARG A 188 1.26 -1.68 15.41
CA ARG A 188 2.09 -1.50 16.60
C ARG A 188 3.43 -2.20 16.49
N GLU A 189 3.48 -3.42 15.95
CA GLU A 189 4.74 -4.16 15.81
C GLU A 189 5.65 -3.53 14.76
N VAL A 190 5.07 -2.97 13.69
CA VAL A 190 5.82 -2.19 12.69
C VAL A 190 6.47 -0.95 13.33
N GLY A 191 5.72 -0.24 14.19
CA GLY A 191 6.24 0.90 14.94
C GLY A 191 7.39 0.51 15.88
N ILE A 192 7.22 -0.59 16.62
CA ILE A 192 8.27 -1.13 17.50
C ILE A 192 9.53 -1.49 16.69
N TRP A 193 9.36 -2.16 15.56
CA TRP A 193 10.47 -2.50 14.66
C TRP A 193 11.24 -1.27 14.19
N ALA A 194 10.54 -0.23 13.75
CA ALA A 194 11.18 1.00 13.26
C ALA A 194 12.03 1.68 14.34
N VAL A 195 11.51 1.77 15.57
CA VAL A 195 12.22 2.36 16.72
C VAL A 195 13.42 1.50 17.13
N MET A 196 13.23 0.18 17.26
CA MET A 196 14.29 -0.72 17.71
C MET A 196 15.45 -0.81 16.71
N ASN A 197 15.18 -0.73 15.42
CA ASN A 197 16.20 -0.81 14.38
C ASN A 197 16.77 0.57 13.97
N GLN A 198 16.23 1.66 14.54
CA GLN A 198 16.69 3.04 14.27
C GLN A 198 16.76 3.37 12.77
N VAL A 199 15.86 2.79 11.97
CA VAL A 199 15.82 3.03 10.53
C VAL A 199 15.24 4.42 10.23
N PRO A 200 15.74 5.12 9.20
CA PRO A 200 15.16 6.38 8.75
C PRO A 200 13.71 6.16 8.30
N VAL A 201 12.76 6.76 8.99
CA VAL A 201 11.33 6.70 8.62
C VAL A 201 10.66 8.04 8.84
N HIS A 202 9.75 8.39 7.94
CA HIS A 202 8.87 9.53 8.12
C HIS A 202 7.64 9.10 8.91
N LEU A 203 7.45 9.65 10.11
CA LEU A 203 6.37 9.29 11.03
C LEU A 203 5.24 10.32 11.11
N GLU A 204 5.42 11.49 10.53
CA GLU A 204 4.41 12.55 10.55
C GLU A 204 3.17 12.14 9.75
N GLU A 205 2.02 12.58 10.22
CA GLU A 205 0.76 12.37 9.51
C GLU A 205 0.60 13.42 8.40
N CYS A 206 0.13 12.96 7.23
CA CYS A 206 -0.18 13.85 6.12
C CYS A 206 -1.14 14.98 6.57
N PRO A 207 -0.88 16.25 6.20
CA PRO A 207 -1.75 17.39 6.56
C PRO A 207 -3.23 17.19 6.22
N TYR A 208 -3.51 16.44 5.16
CA TYR A 208 -4.88 16.13 4.72
C TYR A 208 -5.53 14.93 5.42
N SER A 209 -4.80 14.20 6.28
CA SER A 209 -5.27 12.94 6.89
C SER A 209 -6.53 13.12 7.75
N HIS A 210 -6.68 14.27 8.41
CA HIS A 210 -7.81 14.60 9.27
C HIS A 210 -9.15 14.70 8.51
N LEU A 211 -9.12 14.97 7.21
CA LEU A 211 -10.29 15.00 6.32
C LEU A 211 -10.75 13.61 5.88
N SER A 212 -10.06 12.56 6.31
CA SER A 212 -10.33 11.19 5.92
C SER A 212 -11.22 10.47 6.92
N MET A 213 -12.24 9.74 6.43
CA MET A 213 -13.03 8.80 7.23
C MET A 213 -12.15 7.76 7.96
N ARG A 214 -10.99 7.42 7.40
CA ARG A 214 -10.04 6.46 7.97
C ARG A 214 -9.57 6.88 9.36
N SER A 215 -9.32 8.17 9.59
CA SER A 215 -8.87 8.69 10.88
C SER A 215 -9.85 8.37 12.00
N GLY A 216 -11.15 8.62 11.78
CA GLY A 216 -12.21 8.30 12.76
C GLY A 216 -12.32 6.79 13.05
N ILE A 217 -12.23 5.96 12.00
CA ILE A 217 -12.28 4.49 12.15
C ILE A 217 -11.03 3.96 12.85
N LYS A 218 -9.85 4.47 12.53
CA LYS A 218 -8.59 4.14 13.22
C LYS A 218 -8.72 4.42 14.72
N GLY A 219 -9.18 5.62 15.08
CA GLY A 219 -9.39 5.99 16.47
C GLY A 219 -10.39 5.09 17.20
N PHE A 220 -11.50 4.73 16.55
CA PHE A 220 -12.49 3.80 17.09
C PHE A 220 -11.89 2.41 17.34
N LEU A 221 -11.23 1.81 16.34
CA LEU A 221 -10.62 0.48 16.44
C LEU A 221 -9.50 0.44 17.49
N ASN A 222 -8.72 1.52 17.64
CA ASN A 222 -7.68 1.62 18.64
C ASN A 222 -8.26 1.65 20.07
N ARG A 223 -9.34 2.39 20.29
CA ARG A 223 -10.06 2.37 21.58
C ARG A 223 -10.61 0.98 21.89
N MET A 224 -11.26 0.34 20.92
CA MET A 224 -11.78 -1.03 21.08
C MET A 224 -10.67 -2.04 21.43
N GLU A 225 -9.50 -1.91 20.83
CA GLU A 225 -8.35 -2.78 21.13
C GLU A 225 -7.77 -2.51 22.51
N SER A 226 -7.77 -1.25 22.97
CA SER A 226 -7.34 -0.88 24.32
C SER A 226 -8.25 -1.48 25.39
N ASP A 227 -9.57 -1.41 25.16
CA ASP A 227 -10.57 -1.90 26.10
C ASP A 227 -10.69 -3.44 26.05
N ASN A 228 -10.43 -4.04 24.91
CA ASN A 228 -10.56 -5.47 24.63
C ASN A 228 -9.37 -6.01 23.83
N PRO A 229 -8.21 -6.28 24.46
CA PRO A 229 -7.02 -6.73 23.76
C PRO A 229 -7.26 -7.94 22.86
N GLY A 230 -6.75 -7.84 21.63
CA GLY A 230 -6.90 -8.87 20.58
C GLY A 230 -8.19 -8.75 19.76
N ILE A 231 -8.98 -7.68 19.93
CA ILE A 231 -10.21 -7.51 19.13
C ILE A 231 -9.90 -7.33 17.65
N LYS A 232 -8.84 -6.62 17.29
CA LYS A 232 -8.40 -6.45 15.90
C LYS A 232 -8.10 -7.78 15.24
N LYS A 233 -7.41 -8.68 15.95
CA LYS A 233 -7.13 -10.03 15.46
C LYS A 233 -8.42 -10.82 15.23
N ARG A 234 -9.37 -10.77 16.19
CA ARG A 234 -10.68 -11.43 16.05
C ARG A 234 -11.49 -10.88 14.88
N ILE A 235 -11.46 -9.57 14.65
CA ILE A 235 -12.08 -8.95 13.48
C ILE A 235 -11.46 -9.52 12.21
N MET A 236 -10.12 -9.55 12.10
CA MET A 236 -9.41 -10.10 10.95
C MET A 236 -9.77 -11.57 10.69
N GLU A 237 -9.83 -12.39 11.72
CA GLU A 237 -10.23 -13.80 11.62
C GLU A 237 -11.69 -13.97 11.14
N SER A 238 -12.59 -13.12 11.62
CA SER A 238 -13.98 -13.10 11.17
C SER A 238 -14.08 -12.76 9.68
N PHE A 239 -13.29 -11.79 9.22
CA PHE A 239 -13.20 -11.43 7.80
C PHE A 239 -12.74 -12.60 6.94
N ARG A 240 -11.68 -13.27 7.34
CA ARG A 240 -11.17 -14.46 6.61
C ARG A 240 -12.19 -15.56 6.40
N ARG A 241 -13.17 -15.70 7.32
CA ARG A 241 -14.25 -16.66 7.22
C ARG A 241 -15.34 -16.22 6.25
N ILE A 242 -15.69 -14.93 6.24
CA ILE A 242 -16.75 -14.36 5.41
C ILE A 242 -16.33 -14.29 3.93
N PHE A 243 -15.08 -13.91 3.63
CA PHE A 243 -14.62 -13.59 2.27
C PHE A 243 -14.32 -14.75 1.36
N ARG A 244 -14.21 -15.95 1.85
CA ARG A 244 -14.09 -17.13 0.99
C ARG A 244 -15.30 -17.35 0.07
N GLN A 245 -16.33 -16.50 0.17
CA GLN A 245 -17.63 -16.69 -0.51
C GLN A 245 -18.00 -15.56 -1.51
N VAL A 246 -17.16 -14.53 -1.68
CA VAL A 246 -17.50 -13.39 -2.56
C VAL A 246 -16.55 -13.34 -3.74
N GLU A 247 -16.99 -13.86 -4.89
CA GLU A 247 -16.37 -13.68 -6.19
C GLU A 247 -17.26 -12.76 -7.04
N GLU A 248 -16.90 -11.48 -7.19
CA GLU A 248 -17.44 -10.63 -8.24
C GLU A 248 -16.34 -9.81 -8.88
N HIS A 249 -15.96 -10.20 -10.08
CA HIS A 249 -15.10 -9.39 -10.93
C HIS A 249 -15.96 -8.77 -12.04
N GLY A 250 -16.15 -7.45 -12.01
CA GLY A 250 -16.68 -6.70 -13.13
C GLY A 250 -15.76 -6.85 -14.36
N ARG A 251 -16.29 -6.71 -15.58
CA ARG A 251 -15.47 -6.66 -16.80
C ARG A 251 -14.52 -5.45 -16.72
N ILE A 252 -13.22 -5.71 -16.84
CA ILE A 252 -12.19 -4.68 -16.95
C ILE A 252 -11.86 -4.53 -18.43
N ARG A 253 -11.77 -3.27 -18.89
CA ARG A 253 -11.35 -2.85 -20.23
C ARG A 253 -10.23 -1.82 -20.13
N GLU A 254 -9.69 -1.40 -21.24
CA GLU A 254 -8.73 -0.31 -21.30
C GLU A 254 -9.43 1.05 -21.28
N CYS A 255 -8.87 2.01 -20.55
CA CYS A 255 -9.28 3.40 -20.59
C CYS A 255 -9.07 3.96 -21.99
N ILE A 256 -10.10 4.56 -22.60
CA ILE A 256 -10.03 5.11 -23.96
C ILE A 256 -9.04 6.27 -24.09
N ARG A 257 -8.64 6.91 -22.98
CA ARG A 257 -7.71 8.06 -22.96
C ARG A 257 -6.26 7.65 -22.72
N CYS A 258 -5.98 6.76 -21.76
CA CYS A 258 -4.61 6.46 -21.34
C CYS A 258 -4.21 4.98 -21.41
N GLY A 259 -5.12 4.07 -21.76
CA GLY A 259 -4.85 2.63 -21.85
C GLY A 259 -4.82 1.88 -20.52
N GLU A 260 -4.88 2.57 -19.39
CA GLU A 260 -4.88 1.91 -18.07
C GLU A 260 -6.15 1.07 -17.84
N PRO A 261 -6.04 -0.04 -17.08
CA PRO A 261 -7.19 -0.89 -16.76
C PRO A 261 -8.30 -0.11 -16.04
N SER A 262 -9.53 -0.24 -16.54
CA SER A 262 -10.71 0.48 -16.05
C SER A 262 -11.96 -0.38 -16.10
N SER A 263 -12.88 -0.17 -15.16
CA SER A 263 -14.25 -0.73 -15.22
C SER A 263 -15.24 0.15 -16.00
N ALA A 264 -14.81 1.34 -16.43
CA ALA A 264 -15.58 2.31 -17.20
C ALA A 264 -14.78 2.72 -18.46
N ASP A 265 -15.35 3.55 -19.34
CA ASP A 265 -14.66 4.02 -20.54
C ASP A 265 -13.45 4.88 -20.21
N LEU A 266 -13.53 5.71 -19.16
CA LEU A 266 -12.39 6.41 -18.57
C LEU A 266 -11.96 5.74 -17.28
N CYS A 267 -10.66 5.66 -17.02
CA CYS A 267 -10.17 5.32 -15.69
C CYS A 267 -10.37 6.50 -14.71
N LYS A 268 -10.38 6.21 -13.41
CA LYS A 268 -10.66 7.24 -12.42
C LYS A 268 -9.66 8.40 -12.40
N ALA A 269 -8.42 8.17 -12.82
CA ALA A 269 -7.44 9.24 -12.98
C ALA A 269 -7.83 10.18 -14.14
N CYS A 270 -8.19 9.63 -15.31
CA CYS A 270 -8.62 10.45 -16.45
C CYS A 270 -9.93 11.19 -16.19
N GLU A 271 -10.87 10.58 -15.48
CA GLU A 271 -12.11 11.24 -15.05
C GLU A 271 -11.81 12.44 -14.12
N LEU A 272 -10.96 12.26 -13.10
CA LEU A 272 -10.57 13.35 -12.23
C LEU A 272 -9.80 14.46 -12.94
N LEU A 273 -8.99 14.13 -13.94
CA LEU A 273 -8.29 15.13 -14.77
C LEU A 273 -9.25 15.95 -15.65
N GLU A 274 -10.39 15.38 -16.08
CA GLU A 274 -11.44 16.15 -16.77
C GLU A 274 -12.17 17.10 -15.81
N ASP A 275 -12.38 16.70 -14.57
CA ASP A 275 -13.03 17.55 -13.55
C ASP A 275 -12.13 18.72 -13.11
N LEU A 276 -10.80 18.63 -13.31
CA LEU A 276 -9.82 19.67 -12.94
C LEU A 276 -9.52 20.66 -14.07
N GLY A 277 -9.80 20.31 -15.33
CA GLY A 277 -9.56 21.13 -16.54
C GLY A 277 -10.73 21.95 -16.92
#